data_4439e93e08a6eb4a4b21ae1d960cb6db
#
_entry.id   4439e93e08a6eb4a4b21ae1d960cb6db
#
_cell.length_a   1.000
_cell.length_b   1.000
_cell.length_c   1.000
_cell.angle_alpha   90.00
_cell.angle_beta   90.00
_cell.angle_gamma   90.00
#
_symmetry.space_group_name_H-M   'P 1'
#
loop_
_entity.id
_entity.type
_entity.pdbx_description
1 polymer ?
#
loop_
_entity_poly.entity_id
_entity_poly.type
_entity_poly.pdbx_seq_one_letter_code
_entity_poly.pdbx_strand_id
1 'polypeptide(L)'
;MVTIERCGQTKFASDLRPALSDRVVQCISELMSPSPPPVLFDRARWIRNRDRASSNFEQYAFLKVRESTQLLDRLRDSPREFEHALDLFAHTGQAIRTLQESGSVHKISALEPSQAMAALITETGIDRPAMATEKLPFEPQTFDLAVSVLALHWANDLPGLLSQVRTVLKPDGLFLACLVGGGTLSELRSALIEAESELTGGVSPRLSPLPSLQDMAGLLQRAGFALPVADVERVTVRYDHPMKLLQDLKGMGEQAAFAPRDGQERRPLSRRILARMSEIYFERFRDDDGKVRASFEIIWLSGWAPAAGQPTPLKPGSGKFSLADAVKKAGKS
;
A
#
# COMPACT_ATOMS: atom_id res chain seq x y z
N MET A 1 40.66 -11.29 -1.59
CA MET A 1 39.79 -11.72 -0.51
C MET A 1 39.90 -10.65 0.57
N VAL A 2 38.99 -9.66 0.55
CA VAL A 2 39.00 -8.53 1.49
C VAL A 2 37.79 -8.69 2.38
N THR A 3 38.04 -8.96 3.65
CA THR A 3 37.01 -9.10 4.68
C THR A 3 36.59 -7.71 5.11
N ILE A 4 35.30 -7.33 4.89
CA ILE A 4 34.74 -6.07 5.38
C ILE A 4 34.12 -6.38 6.75
N GLU A 5 34.80 -6.00 7.84
CA GLU A 5 34.23 -5.95 9.17
C GLU A 5 33.29 -4.74 9.30
N ARG A 6 32.10 -4.99 9.84
CA ARG A 6 31.13 -3.96 10.21
C ARG A 6 31.66 -3.15 11.38
N CYS A 7 32.13 -1.95 11.16
CA CYS A 7 32.48 -0.98 12.19
C CYS A 7 31.29 -0.05 12.44
N GLY A 8 30.94 0.14 13.72
CA GLY A 8 29.76 0.91 14.16
C GLY A 8 29.86 2.41 13.75
N GLN A 9 28.79 2.90 13.16
CA GLN A 9 28.68 4.19 12.46
C GLN A 9 28.82 5.47 13.30
N THR A 10 29.04 5.40 14.61
CA THR A 10 29.05 6.58 15.48
C THR A 10 30.43 7.11 15.91
N LYS A 11 31.50 6.40 15.66
CA LYS A 11 32.86 6.84 16.05
C LYS A 11 33.69 7.46 14.92
N PHE A 12 33.33 7.24 13.65
CA PHE A 12 34.15 7.67 12.52
C PHE A 12 34.11 9.17 12.23
N ALA A 13 33.05 9.87 12.63
CA ALA A 13 32.89 11.29 12.33
C ALA A 13 33.59 12.21 13.36
N SER A 14 33.87 11.76 14.56
CA SER A 14 34.54 12.55 15.60
C SER A 14 36.06 12.60 15.50
N ASP A 15 36.67 11.52 14.96
CA ASP A 15 38.14 11.38 14.94
C ASP A 15 38.79 11.98 13.69
N LEU A 16 38.00 12.34 12.66
CA LEU A 16 38.50 12.96 11.42
C LEU A 16 38.43 14.50 11.40
N ARG A 17 37.82 15.13 12.40
CA ARG A 17 37.63 16.58 12.44
C ARG A 17 38.89 17.45 12.44
N PRO A 18 40.07 17.03 12.95
CA PRO A 18 41.26 17.91 12.90
C PRO A 18 42.03 17.93 11.58
N ALA A 19 41.70 17.04 10.65
CA ALA A 19 42.52 16.86 9.42
C ALA A 19 41.84 17.27 8.10
N LEU A 20 40.54 17.56 8.09
CA LEU A 20 39.76 17.87 6.90
C LEU A 20 39.25 19.31 6.92
N SER A 21 39.37 20.04 5.81
CA SER A 21 38.76 21.37 5.69
C SER A 21 37.24 21.28 5.77
N ASP A 22 36.59 22.33 6.31
CA ASP A 22 35.12 22.38 6.45
C ASP A 22 34.37 22.03 5.14
N ARG A 23 34.94 22.40 3.99
CA ARG A 23 34.41 22.05 2.68
C ARG A 23 34.39 20.54 2.39
N VAL A 24 35.43 19.83 2.83
CA VAL A 24 35.54 18.38 2.63
C VAL A 24 34.56 17.66 3.58
N VAL A 25 34.42 18.13 4.81
CA VAL A 25 33.45 17.62 5.79
C VAL A 25 32.01 17.85 5.29
N GLN A 26 31.74 19.01 4.72
CA GLN A 26 30.45 19.34 4.14
C GLN A 26 30.18 18.48 2.88
N CYS A 27 31.15 18.29 2.00
CA CYS A 27 31.03 17.44 0.81
C CYS A 27 30.82 15.97 1.18
N ILE A 28 31.47 15.46 2.24
CA ILE A 28 31.26 14.12 2.75
C ILE A 28 29.87 13.99 3.38
N SER A 29 29.40 15.00 4.11
CA SER A 29 28.04 15.00 4.71
C SER A 29 26.94 15.05 3.64
N GLU A 30 27.16 15.79 2.55
CA GLU A 30 26.25 15.83 1.40
C GLU A 30 26.25 14.50 0.61
N LEU A 31 27.41 13.86 0.44
CA LEU A 31 27.54 12.55 -0.20
C LEU A 31 27.00 11.39 0.66
N MET A 32 27.00 11.53 1.99
CA MET A 32 26.47 10.56 2.94
C MET A 32 25.01 10.81 3.31
N SER A 33 24.42 11.92 2.90
CA SER A 33 22.98 12.15 3.05
C SER A 33 22.23 11.15 2.18
N PRO A 34 21.32 10.35 2.73
CA PRO A 34 20.51 9.46 1.90
C PRO A 34 19.78 10.31 0.87
N SER A 35 19.98 10.02 -0.41
CA SER A 35 19.21 10.66 -1.48
C SER A 35 17.73 10.49 -1.16
N PRO A 36 16.92 11.54 -1.35
CA PRO A 36 15.49 11.41 -1.14
C PRO A 36 14.97 10.25 -2.01
N PRO A 37 13.97 9.48 -1.53
CA PRO A 37 13.43 8.37 -2.30
C PRO A 37 12.95 8.88 -3.67
N PRO A 38 13.11 8.10 -4.74
CA PRO A 38 12.70 8.53 -6.07
C PRO A 38 11.21 8.78 -6.10
N VAL A 39 10.79 9.95 -6.58
CA VAL A 39 9.38 10.28 -6.76
C VAL A 39 8.84 9.44 -7.92
N LEU A 40 8.00 8.46 -7.61
CA LEU A 40 7.37 7.57 -8.60
C LEU A 40 6.07 8.14 -9.14
N PHE A 41 5.30 8.82 -8.28
CA PHE A 41 3.96 9.31 -8.57
C PHE A 41 3.89 10.83 -8.49
N ASP A 42 3.25 11.45 -9.48
CA ASP A 42 2.80 12.84 -9.45
C ASP A 42 1.59 12.94 -8.52
N ARG A 43 1.84 13.36 -7.27
CA ARG A 43 0.81 13.51 -6.24
C ARG A 43 -0.33 14.43 -6.69
N ALA A 44 -0.02 15.54 -7.35
CA ALA A 44 -1.05 16.47 -7.81
C ALA A 44 -1.94 15.83 -8.87
N ARG A 45 -1.38 15.02 -9.76
CA ARG A 45 -2.14 14.27 -10.76
C ARG A 45 -2.98 13.18 -10.12
N TRP A 46 -2.45 12.44 -9.16
CA TRP A 46 -3.21 11.46 -8.40
C TRP A 46 -4.42 12.08 -7.69
N ILE A 47 -4.23 13.20 -6.98
CA ILE A 47 -5.32 13.94 -6.33
C ILE A 47 -6.35 14.39 -7.39
N ARG A 48 -5.92 14.99 -8.52
CA ARG A 48 -6.85 15.39 -9.59
C ARG A 48 -7.64 14.20 -10.17
N ASN A 49 -7.07 13.00 -10.27
CA ASN A 49 -7.80 11.82 -10.72
C ASN A 49 -8.91 11.47 -9.72
N ARG A 50 -8.61 11.52 -8.43
CA ARG A 50 -9.58 11.27 -7.34
C ARG A 50 -10.65 12.35 -7.29
N ASP A 51 -10.30 13.63 -7.42
CA ASP A 51 -11.26 14.73 -7.48
C ASP A 51 -12.25 14.54 -8.65
N ARG A 52 -11.78 14.12 -9.83
CA ARG A 52 -12.65 13.83 -10.98
C ARG A 52 -13.54 12.61 -10.77
N ALA A 53 -13.06 11.62 -10.05
CA ALA A 53 -13.80 10.40 -9.76
C ALA A 53 -14.87 10.62 -8.67
N SER A 54 -14.71 11.62 -7.80
CA SER A 54 -15.54 11.82 -6.61
C SER A 54 -17.04 11.82 -6.88
N SER A 55 -17.47 12.51 -7.95
CA SER A 55 -18.91 12.67 -8.28
C SER A 55 -19.65 11.35 -8.55
N ASN A 56 -18.95 10.30 -8.98
CA ASN A 56 -19.52 9.01 -9.33
C ASN A 56 -18.82 7.84 -8.62
N PHE A 57 -17.98 8.11 -7.65
CA PHE A 57 -17.10 7.11 -7.02
C PHE A 57 -17.88 5.91 -6.47
N GLU A 58 -19.03 6.14 -5.82
CA GLU A 58 -19.85 5.07 -5.23
C GLU A 58 -20.30 4.01 -6.26
N GLN A 59 -20.47 4.38 -7.53
CA GLN A 59 -20.82 3.44 -8.60
C GLN A 59 -19.66 2.49 -8.95
N TYR A 60 -18.43 2.88 -8.62
CA TYR A 60 -17.19 2.16 -8.93
C TYR A 60 -16.47 1.66 -7.67
N ALA A 61 -17.03 1.90 -6.47
CA ALA A 61 -16.41 1.59 -5.20
C ALA A 61 -16.46 0.10 -4.80
N PHE A 62 -16.96 -0.79 -5.67
CA PHE A 62 -17.26 -2.19 -5.33
C PHE A 62 -16.06 -2.92 -4.68
N LEU A 63 -14.84 -2.72 -5.20
CA LEU A 63 -13.65 -3.34 -4.65
C LEU A 63 -13.33 -2.77 -3.26
N LYS A 64 -13.45 -1.45 -3.09
CA LYS A 64 -13.22 -0.79 -1.81
C LYS A 64 -14.26 -1.19 -0.76
N VAL A 65 -15.53 -1.30 -1.15
CA VAL A 65 -16.61 -1.78 -0.27
C VAL A 65 -16.33 -3.22 0.16
N ARG A 66 -15.96 -4.10 -0.78
CA ARG A 66 -15.58 -5.49 -0.49
C ARG A 66 -14.44 -5.54 0.54
N GLU A 67 -13.35 -4.81 0.29
CA GLU A 67 -12.19 -4.83 1.18
C GLU A 67 -12.47 -4.16 2.53
N SER A 68 -13.37 -3.18 2.59
CA SER A 68 -13.82 -2.61 3.87
C SER A 68 -14.61 -3.64 4.70
N THR A 69 -15.41 -4.50 4.06
CA THR A 69 -16.07 -5.62 4.73
C THR A 69 -15.05 -6.65 5.24
N GLN A 70 -14.06 -6.99 4.42
CA GLN A 70 -12.96 -7.89 4.83
C GLN A 70 -12.13 -7.31 5.98
N LEU A 71 -11.97 -5.98 6.04
CA LEU A 71 -11.34 -5.29 7.17
C LEU A 71 -12.07 -5.61 8.49
N LEU A 72 -13.40 -5.58 8.47
CA LEU A 72 -14.21 -5.90 9.65
C LEU A 72 -14.04 -7.35 10.10
N ASP A 73 -14.05 -8.29 9.15
CA ASP A 73 -13.86 -9.71 9.46
C ASP A 73 -12.50 -9.95 10.14
N ARG A 74 -11.43 -9.30 9.64
CA ARG A 74 -10.10 -9.37 10.23
C ARG A 74 -10.01 -8.69 11.61
N LEU A 75 -10.77 -7.63 11.85
CA LEU A 75 -10.84 -6.99 13.18
C LEU A 75 -11.51 -7.89 14.22
N ARG A 76 -12.46 -8.74 13.81
CA ARG A 76 -13.13 -9.70 14.69
C ARG A 76 -12.19 -10.78 15.24
N ASP A 77 -11.06 -11.05 14.54
CA ASP A 77 -10.01 -11.96 15.03
C ASP A 77 -9.27 -11.38 16.25
N SER A 78 -9.40 -10.07 16.48
CA SER A 78 -8.86 -9.38 17.65
C SER A 78 -10.03 -8.76 18.44
N PRO A 79 -10.70 -9.52 19.35
CA PRO A 79 -11.88 -9.07 20.06
C PRO A 79 -11.52 -8.02 21.10
N ARG A 80 -11.33 -6.77 20.69
CA ARG A 80 -11.05 -5.62 21.54
C ARG A 80 -11.77 -4.39 21.01
N GLU A 81 -12.02 -3.45 21.87
CA GLU A 81 -12.51 -2.12 21.52
C GLU A 81 -11.33 -1.18 21.27
N PHE A 82 -11.53 -0.22 20.39
CA PHE A 82 -10.54 0.79 20.03
C PHE A 82 -11.08 2.17 20.37
N GLU A 83 -10.34 2.91 21.17
CA GLU A 83 -10.72 4.27 21.60
C GLU A 83 -10.61 5.28 20.45
N HIS A 84 -9.57 5.16 19.62
CA HIS A 84 -9.32 6.12 18.56
C HIS A 84 -8.66 5.47 17.35
N ALA A 85 -9.38 5.37 16.24
CA ALA A 85 -8.88 4.85 14.98
C ALA A 85 -8.46 5.97 14.01
N LEU A 86 -7.45 5.69 13.20
CA LEU A 86 -7.05 6.48 12.03
C LEU A 86 -7.42 5.73 10.75
N ASP A 87 -8.24 6.33 9.87
CA ASP A 87 -8.41 5.86 8.49
C ASP A 87 -7.51 6.68 7.55
N LEU A 88 -6.48 6.04 7.03
CA LEU A 88 -5.46 6.65 6.16
C LEU A 88 -5.83 6.47 4.69
N PHE A 89 -6.04 7.58 3.99
CA PHE A 89 -6.56 7.67 2.62
C PHE A 89 -8.01 7.17 2.50
N ALA A 90 -8.89 7.80 3.25
CA ALA A 90 -10.26 7.35 3.52
C ALA A 90 -11.20 7.34 2.31
N HIS A 91 -10.84 7.98 1.17
CA HIS A 91 -11.72 8.17 0.01
C HIS A 91 -13.03 8.86 0.43
N THR A 92 -14.18 8.19 0.20
CA THR A 92 -15.50 8.69 0.58
C THR A 92 -16.06 7.99 1.83
N GLY A 93 -15.19 7.40 2.67
CA GLY A 93 -15.54 6.89 4.00
C GLY A 93 -16.03 5.45 4.08
N GLN A 94 -15.73 4.58 3.10
CA GLN A 94 -16.19 3.17 3.14
C GLN A 94 -15.70 2.44 4.40
N ALA A 95 -14.39 2.55 4.72
CA ALA A 95 -13.85 1.94 5.93
C ALA A 95 -14.41 2.60 7.20
N ILE A 96 -14.65 3.91 7.19
CA ILE A 96 -15.26 4.63 8.31
C ILE A 96 -16.64 4.06 8.63
N ARG A 97 -17.51 3.92 7.62
CA ARG A 97 -18.86 3.33 7.79
C ARG A 97 -18.77 1.95 8.41
N THR A 98 -17.91 1.10 7.86
CA THR A 98 -17.69 -0.26 8.37
C THR A 98 -17.19 -0.27 9.81
N LEU A 99 -16.27 0.62 10.18
CA LEU A 99 -15.77 0.73 11.55
C LEU A 99 -16.85 1.22 12.53
N GLN A 100 -17.68 2.20 12.14
CA GLN A 100 -18.80 2.68 12.97
C GLN A 100 -19.86 1.61 13.16
N GLU A 101 -20.23 0.88 12.09
CA GLU A 101 -21.18 -0.22 12.15
C GLU A 101 -20.71 -1.38 13.03
N SER A 102 -19.40 -1.58 13.18
CA SER A 102 -18.83 -2.60 14.04
C SER A 102 -19.13 -2.37 15.52
N GLY A 103 -19.32 -1.12 15.93
CA GLY A 103 -19.47 -0.73 17.33
C GLY A 103 -18.21 -0.88 18.17
N SER A 104 -17.09 -1.33 17.58
CA SER A 104 -15.82 -1.58 18.29
C SER A 104 -14.87 -0.38 18.28
N VAL A 105 -15.23 0.75 17.63
CA VAL A 105 -14.41 1.96 17.52
C VAL A 105 -15.20 3.17 18.01
N HIS A 106 -14.65 3.88 18.99
CA HIS A 106 -15.37 5.01 19.62
C HIS A 106 -15.13 6.34 18.88
N LYS A 107 -13.91 6.59 18.43
CA LYS A 107 -13.54 7.81 17.70
C LYS A 107 -12.76 7.48 16.44
N ILE A 108 -13.00 8.23 15.36
CA ILE A 108 -12.28 8.05 14.10
C ILE A 108 -11.73 9.40 13.63
N SER A 109 -10.45 9.41 13.23
CA SER A 109 -9.85 10.46 12.43
C SER A 109 -9.58 9.94 11.04
N ALA A 110 -9.83 10.75 10.02
CA ALA A 110 -9.67 10.36 8.63
C ALA A 110 -8.73 11.31 7.89
N LEU A 111 -7.80 10.76 7.14
CA LEU A 111 -6.94 11.51 6.22
C LEU A 111 -7.30 11.19 4.78
N GLU A 112 -7.65 12.22 4.01
CA GLU A 112 -7.92 12.11 2.58
C GLU A 112 -7.32 13.32 1.85
N PRO A 113 -6.35 13.10 0.93
CA PRO A 113 -5.70 14.19 0.21
C PRO A 113 -6.60 14.87 -0.83
N SER A 114 -7.60 14.17 -1.38
CA SER A 114 -8.60 14.75 -2.28
C SER A 114 -9.69 15.45 -1.47
N GLN A 115 -9.76 16.76 -1.59
CA GLN A 115 -10.80 17.52 -0.91
C GLN A 115 -12.22 17.17 -1.41
N ALA A 116 -12.34 16.84 -2.69
CA ALA A 116 -13.62 16.43 -3.28
C ALA A 116 -14.09 15.07 -2.72
N MET A 117 -13.18 14.11 -2.52
CA MET A 117 -13.49 12.85 -1.83
C MET A 117 -13.81 13.08 -0.35
N ALA A 118 -12.97 13.83 0.35
CA ALA A 118 -13.16 14.13 1.78
C ALA A 118 -14.49 14.82 2.08
N ALA A 119 -14.99 15.68 1.16
CA ALA A 119 -16.28 16.34 1.29
C ALA A 119 -17.46 15.36 1.24
N LEU A 120 -17.29 14.17 0.69
CA LEU A 120 -18.30 13.12 0.60
C LEU A 120 -18.35 12.21 1.84
N ILE A 121 -17.41 12.37 2.78
CA ILE A 121 -17.50 11.70 4.07
C ILE A 121 -18.56 12.42 4.89
N THR A 122 -19.75 11.83 5.00
CA THR A 122 -20.92 12.42 5.66
C THR A 122 -21.10 11.97 7.10
N GLU A 123 -20.33 10.99 7.52
CA GLU A 123 -20.35 10.43 8.87
C GLU A 123 -20.03 11.50 9.91
N THR A 124 -20.82 11.52 10.99
CA THR A 124 -20.67 12.53 12.06
C THR A 124 -19.53 12.14 13.03
N GLY A 125 -18.94 13.15 13.66
CA GLY A 125 -17.90 12.93 14.67
C GLY A 125 -16.54 12.56 14.11
N ILE A 126 -16.31 12.69 12.79
CA ILE A 126 -15.04 12.38 12.16
C ILE A 126 -14.14 13.60 12.14
N ASP A 127 -12.95 13.47 12.76
CA ASP A 127 -11.88 14.45 12.66
C ASP A 127 -11.14 14.28 11.31
N ARG A 128 -11.04 15.36 10.52
CA ARG A 128 -10.48 15.35 9.15
C ARG A 128 -9.42 16.43 8.98
N PRO A 129 -8.25 16.29 9.57
CA PRO A 129 -7.18 17.24 9.35
C PRO A 129 -6.68 17.20 7.91
N ALA A 130 -6.21 18.34 7.40
CA ALA A 130 -5.69 18.44 6.05
C ALA A 130 -4.42 17.62 5.88
N MET A 131 -4.33 16.87 4.77
CA MET A 131 -3.16 16.10 4.39
C MET A 131 -2.49 16.67 3.14
N ALA A 132 -1.65 17.69 3.33
CA ALA A 132 -0.94 18.33 2.21
C ALA A 132 0.21 17.49 1.64
N THR A 133 0.84 16.65 2.45
CA THR A 133 2.00 15.81 2.10
C THR A 133 1.79 14.38 2.61
N GLU A 134 2.79 13.51 2.46
CA GLU A 134 2.79 12.16 3.06
C GLU A 134 3.19 12.19 4.56
N LYS A 135 3.37 13.37 5.15
CA LYS A 135 3.60 13.53 6.59
C LYS A 135 2.28 13.50 7.34
N LEU A 136 2.17 12.63 8.33
CA LEU A 136 0.98 12.53 9.18
C LEU A 136 0.94 13.70 10.17
N PRO A 137 -0.18 14.45 10.24
CA PRO A 137 -0.31 15.64 11.10
C PRO A 137 -0.77 15.28 12.52
N PHE A 138 -0.20 14.24 13.11
CA PHE A 138 -0.62 13.74 14.43
C PHE A 138 0.58 13.59 15.36
N GLU A 139 0.31 13.75 16.66
CA GLU A 139 1.29 13.47 17.72
C GLU A 139 1.55 11.95 17.84
N PRO A 140 2.73 11.56 18.33
CA PRO A 140 3.01 10.18 18.65
C PRO A 140 1.97 9.56 19.60
N GLN A 141 1.71 8.26 19.47
CA GLN A 141 0.86 7.48 20.37
C GLN A 141 -0.56 8.05 20.53
N THR A 142 -1.14 8.54 19.43
CA THR A 142 -2.51 9.10 19.42
C THR A 142 -3.56 8.02 19.23
N PHE A 143 -3.28 7.01 18.38
CA PHE A 143 -4.24 6.02 17.94
C PHE A 143 -3.95 4.63 18.50
N ASP A 144 -4.98 3.84 18.71
CA ASP A 144 -4.85 2.41 19.04
C ASP A 144 -5.24 1.49 17.87
N LEU A 145 -5.82 2.06 16.81
CA LEU A 145 -6.03 1.41 15.52
C LEU A 145 -5.63 2.35 14.38
N ALA A 146 -4.93 1.85 13.38
CA ALA A 146 -4.73 2.54 12.11
C ALA A 146 -5.11 1.60 10.96
N VAL A 147 -5.96 2.09 10.06
CA VAL A 147 -6.42 1.32 8.90
C VAL A 147 -6.13 2.06 7.60
N SER A 148 -5.98 1.30 6.51
CA SER A 148 -5.95 1.85 5.15
C SER A 148 -6.44 0.81 4.16
N VAL A 149 -7.42 1.17 3.34
CA VAL A 149 -8.01 0.24 2.38
C VAL A 149 -7.70 0.71 0.96
N LEU A 150 -6.97 -0.11 0.18
CA LEU A 150 -6.68 0.07 -1.25
C LEU A 150 -6.13 1.47 -1.61
N ALA A 151 -5.13 1.97 -0.86
CA ALA A 151 -4.58 3.29 -1.13
C ALA A 151 -3.06 3.43 -0.94
N LEU A 152 -2.43 2.62 -0.09
CA LEU A 152 -1.01 2.74 0.26
C LEU A 152 -0.05 2.57 -0.93
N HIS A 153 -0.47 1.90 -1.99
CA HIS A 153 0.33 1.70 -3.21
C HIS A 153 0.61 3.00 -3.99
N TRP A 154 -0.04 4.11 -3.61
CA TRP A 154 0.22 5.44 -4.17
C TRP A 154 1.24 6.27 -3.38
N ALA A 155 1.72 5.77 -2.25
CA ALA A 155 2.72 6.47 -1.47
C ALA A 155 4.08 6.47 -2.19
N ASN A 156 4.73 7.64 -2.28
CA ASN A 156 6.09 7.76 -2.81
C ASN A 156 7.12 7.25 -1.80
N ASP A 157 6.90 7.52 -0.52
CA ASP A 157 7.72 7.03 0.59
C ASP A 157 6.94 6.09 1.49
N LEU A 158 6.59 4.92 0.95
CA LEU A 158 5.86 3.90 1.70
C LEU A 158 6.60 3.43 2.97
N PRO A 159 7.95 3.22 2.96
CA PRO A 159 8.68 2.92 4.19
C PRO A 159 8.57 4.01 5.26
N GLY A 160 8.74 5.27 4.87
CA GLY A 160 8.59 6.41 5.76
C GLY A 160 7.18 6.55 6.29
N LEU A 161 6.15 6.33 5.45
CA LEU A 161 4.76 6.37 5.86
C LEU A 161 4.43 5.27 6.88
N LEU A 162 4.88 4.04 6.68
CA LEU A 162 4.69 2.94 7.63
C LEU A 162 5.38 3.21 8.98
N SER A 163 6.57 3.81 8.95
CA SER A 163 7.26 4.25 10.18
C SER A 163 6.48 5.33 10.92
N GLN A 164 5.87 6.28 10.21
CA GLN A 164 5.01 7.30 10.80
C GLN A 164 3.74 6.67 11.41
N VAL A 165 3.09 5.75 10.70
CA VAL A 165 1.92 5.01 11.21
C VAL A 165 2.27 4.31 12.52
N ARG A 166 3.40 3.59 12.58
CA ARG A 166 3.86 2.96 13.81
C ARG A 166 4.09 3.98 14.95
N THR A 167 4.59 5.17 14.63
CA THR A 167 4.88 6.22 15.62
C THR A 167 3.61 6.83 16.20
N VAL A 168 2.58 7.04 15.40
CA VAL A 168 1.30 7.60 15.87
C VAL A 168 0.42 6.57 16.57
N LEU A 169 0.73 5.27 16.44
CA LEU A 169 0.08 4.22 17.20
C LEU A 169 0.59 4.19 18.65
N LYS A 170 -0.33 4.03 19.60
CA LYS A 170 -0.03 3.73 20.99
C LYS A 170 0.70 2.38 21.10
N PRO A 171 1.47 2.12 22.16
CA PRO A 171 1.97 0.78 22.44
C PRO A 171 0.83 -0.24 22.36
N ASP A 172 1.06 -1.38 21.70
CA ASP A 172 0.05 -2.40 21.42
C ASP A 172 -1.14 -1.93 20.56
N GLY A 173 -0.97 -0.83 19.81
CA GLY A 173 -1.92 -0.39 18.79
C GLY A 173 -1.80 -1.25 17.53
N LEU A 174 -2.93 -1.53 16.87
CA LEU A 174 -3.03 -2.35 15.67
C LEU A 174 -2.93 -1.50 14.41
N PHE A 175 -2.10 -1.92 13.47
CA PHE A 175 -2.15 -1.51 12.07
C PHE A 175 -2.77 -2.61 11.22
N LEU A 176 -3.78 -2.29 10.42
CA LEU A 176 -4.45 -3.22 9.51
C LEU A 176 -4.75 -2.52 8.17
N ALA A 177 -4.18 -3.00 7.09
CA ALA A 177 -4.32 -2.36 5.79
C ALA A 177 -4.35 -3.36 4.64
N CYS A 178 -4.91 -2.94 3.50
CA CYS A 178 -4.73 -3.65 2.25
C CYS A 178 -4.37 -2.72 1.10
N LEU A 179 -3.65 -3.27 0.13
CA LEU A 179 -3.25 -2.59 -1.10
C LEU A 179 -3.20 -3.57 -2.25
N VAL A 180 -3.16 -3.02 -3.47
CA VAL A 180 -3.02 -3.87 -4.66
C VAL A 180 -1.57 -4.30 -4.85
N GLY A 181 -1.36 -5.57 -5.15
CA GLY A 181 -0.06 -6.21 -5.36
C GLY A 181 0.33 -6.37 -6.82
N GLY A 182 1.56 -6.83 -7.05
CA GLY A 182 2.21 -6.91 -8.36
C GLY A 182 1.49 -7.76 -9.40
N GLY A 183 0.69 -8.73 -8.98
CA GLY A 183 -0.14 -9.56 -9.86
C GLY A 183 -1.41 -8.87 -10.39
N THR A 184 -1.75 -7.67 -9.88
CA THR A 184 -2.94 -6.93 -10.30
C THR A 184 -2.88 -6.53 -11.76
N LEU A 185 -4.00 -6.77 -12.49
CA LEU A 185 -4.20 -6.43 -13.90
C LEU A 185 -3.12 -7.00 -14.83
N SER A 186 -2.61 -8.20 -14.54
CA SER A 186 -1.62 -8.88 -15.39
C SER A 186 -2.10 -9.08 -16.81
N GLU A 187 -3.39 -9.32 -17.00
CA GLU A 187 -4.05 -9.46 -18.31
C GLU A 187 -4.00 -8.13 -19.09
N LEU A 188 -4.37 -7.03 -18.46
CA LEU A 188 -4.34 -5.69 -19.07
C LEU A 188 -2.90 -5.28 -19.40
N ARG A 189 -1.95 -5.56 -18.48
CA ARG A 189 -0.54 -5.29 -18.69
C ARG A 189 0.00 -6.02 -19.92
N SER A 190 -0.27 -7.32 -20.02
CA SER A 190 0.17 -8.15 -21.14
C SER A 190 -0.42 -7.66 -22.47
N ALA A 191 -1.73 -7.42 -22.52
CA ALA A 191 -2.39 -6.95 -23.74
C ALA A 191 -1.92 -5.56 -24.19
N LEU A 192 -1.67 -4.63 -23.26
CA LEU A 192 -1.12 -3.30 -23.56
C LEU A 192 0.31 -3.36 -24.10
N ILE A 193 1.18 -4.16 -23.47
CA ILE A 193 2.57 -4.34 -23.90
C ILE A 193 2.62 -4.86 -25.33
N GLU A 194 1.84 -5.87 -25.63
CA GLU A 194 1.81 -6.49 -26.96
C GLU A 194 1.25 -5.53 -28.01
N ALA A 195 0.10 -4.88 -27.75
CA ALA A 195 -0.49 -3.91 -28.66
C ALA A 195 0.44 -2.71 -28.96
N GLU A 196 1.17 -2.20 -27.96
CA GLU A 196 2.14 -1.12 -28.17
C GLU A 196 3.35 -1.61 -28.95
N SER A 197 3.90 -2.78 -28.61
CA SER A 197 5.05 -3.36 -29.30
C SER A 197 4.75 -3.55 -30.79
N GLU A 198 3.59 -4.12 -31.14
CA GLU A 198 3.16 -4.32 -32.53
C GLU A 198 2.97 -3.02 -33.30
N LEU A 199 2.37 -2.00 -32.68
CA LEU A 199 1.96 -0.78 -33.38
C LEU A 199 3.01 0.33 -33.39
N THR A 200 3.96 0.32 -32.42
CA THR A 200 4.91 1.43 -32.22
C THR A 200 6.37 0.97 -32.14
N GLY A 201 6.63 -0.33 -32.12
CA GLY A 201 7.96 -0.89 -31.96
C GLY A 201 8.58 -0.67 -30.57
N GLY A 202 7.79 -0.23 -29.58
CA GLY A 202 8.26 0.01 -28.23
C GLY A 202 7.13 -0.05 -27.20
N VAL A 203 7.46 0.04 -25.90
CA VAL A 203 6.51 -0.07 -24.80
C VAL A 203 6.66 1.14 -23.88
N SER A 204 5.55 1.71 -23.45
CA SER A 204 5.49 2.79 -22.47
C SER A 204 4.95 2.29 -21.12
N PRO A 205 5.40 2.84 -19.99
CA PRO A 205 4.83 2.49 -18.69
C PRO A 205 3.36 2.95 -18.63
N ARG A 206 2.43 1.99 -18.57
CA ARG A 206 0.99 2.24 -18.53
C ARG A 206 0.35 1.91 -17.18
N LEU A 207 0.91 0.94 -16.48
CA LEU A 207 0.43 0.46 -15.19
C LEU A 207 1.50 0.74 -14.13
N SER A 208 1.05 1.17 -12.96
CA SER A 208 1.92 1.47 -11.83
C SER A 208 2.76 0.26 -11.43
N PRO A 209 4.04 0.44 -11.04
CA PRO A 209 4.77 -0.59 -10.34
C PRO A 209 4.08 -0.84 -9.01
N LEU A 210 3.75 -2.08 -8.75
CA LEU A 210 3.08 -2.52 -7.53
C LEU A 210 4.00 -3.44 -6.74
N PRO A 211 3.97 -3.40 -5.40
CA PRO A 211 4.85 -4.19 -4.56
C PRO A 211 4.48 -5.68 -4.60
N SER A 212 5.45 -6.54 -4.31
CA SER A 212 5.22 -7.94 -4.04
C SER A 212 4.85 -8.18 -2.57
N LEU A 213 4.27 -9.36 -2.27
CA LEU A 213 4.01 -9.78 -0.90
C LEU A 213 5.29 -9.78 -0.04
N GLN A 214 6.42 -10.25 -0.60
CA GLN A 214 7.70 -10.29 0.10
C GLN A 214 8.22 -8.89 0.41
N ASP A 215 8.09 -7.95 -0.52
CA ASP A 215 8.48 -6.56 -0.30
C ASP A 215 7.70 -5.96 0.86
N MET A 216 6.39 -6.18 0.90
CA MET A 216 5.51 -5.64 1.94
C MET A 216 5.77 -6.26 3.31
N ALA A 217 5.97 -7.57 3.39
CA ALA A 217 6.37 -8.23 4.63
C ALA A 217 7.70 -7.69 5.17
N GLY A 218 8.70 -7.51 4.29
CA GLY A 218 9.98 -6.91 4.65
C GLY A 218 9.87 -5.44 5.07
N LEU A 219 8.94 -4.68 4.49
CA LEU A 219 8.68 -3.28 4.86
C LEU A 219 8.09 -3.16 6.26
N LEU A 220 7.10 -4.00 6.63
CA LEU A 220 6.54 -4.03 7.98
C LEU A 220 7.62 -4.31 9.04
N GLN A 221 8.48 -5.30 8.78
CA GLN A 221 9.61 -5.61 9.69
C GLN A 221 10.57 -4.42 9.84
N ARG A 222 10.97 -3.79 8.72
CA ARG A 222 11.87 -2.63 8.74
C ARG A 222 11.22 -1.41 9.40
N ALA A 223 9.91 -1.21 9.25
CA ALA A 223 9.17 -0.17 9.95
C ALA A 223 9.09 -0.42 11.47
N GLY A 224 9.46 -1.63 11.94
CA GLY A 224 9.53 -1.97 13.35
C GLY A 224 8.19 -2.38 13.97
N PHE A 225 7.24 -2.87 13.17
CA PHE A 225 6.03 -3.49 13.70
C PHE A 225 6.35 -4.83 14.37
N ALA A 226 5.71 -5.09 15.48
CA ALA A 226 5.71 -6.40 16.14
C ALA A 226 4.68 -7.31 15.49
N LEU A 227 4.94 -8.62 15.49
CA LEU A 227 4.06 -9.65 14.96
C LEU A 227 3.54 -9.33 13.53
N PRO A 228 4.42 -8.91 12.60
CA PRO A 228 3.98 -8.52 11.27
C PRO A 228 3.45 -9.72 10.49
N VAL A 229 2.27 -9.57 9.90
CA VAL A 229 1.67 -10.56 9.01
C VAL A 229 1.39 -9.89 7.67
N ALA A 230 1.68 -10.60 6.59
CA ALA A 230 1.29 -10.23 5.25
C ALA A 230 0.70 -11.45 4.56
N ASP A 231 -0.48 -11.31 4.00
CA ASP A 231 -1.14 -12.34 3.19
C ASP A 231 -1.63 -11.79 1.86
N VAL A 232 -2.02 -12.67 0.95
CA VAL A 232 -2.47 -12.27 -0.39
C VAL A 232 -3.72 -13.02 -0.78
N GLU A 233 -4.68 -12.27 -1.33
CA GLU A 233 -5.90 -12.81 -1.93
C GLU A 233 -5.98 -12.40 -3.40
N ARG A 234 -6.52 -13.26 -4.25
CA ARG A 234 -6.83 -12.94 -5.65
C ARG A 234 -8.32 -12.79 -5.83
N VAL A 235 -8.70 -11.62 -6.35
CA VAL A 235 -10.07 -11.29 -6.71
C VAL A 235 -10.16 -11.20 -8.22
N THR A 236 -11.03 -11.99 -8.83
CA THR A 236 -11.28 -11.94 -10.29
C THR A 236 -12.58 -11.22 -10.55
N VAL A 237 -12.51 -10.11 -11.30
CA VAL A 237 -13.67 -9.37 -11.80
C VAL A 237 -13.87 -9.71 -13.27
N ARG A 238 -15.12 -9.88 -13.69
CA ARG A 238 -15.47 -10.31 -15.06
C ARG A 238 -16.24 -9.23 -15.79
N TYR A 239 -15.80 -8.90 -16.99
CA TYR A 239 -16.34 -7.81 -17.81
C TYR A 239 -16.84 -8.34 -19.14
N ASP A 240 -17.90 -7.75 -19.66
CA ASP A 240 -18.36 -8.05 -21.02
C ASP A 240 -17.39 -7.49 -22.08
N HIS A 241 -16.59 -6.49 -21.72
CA HIS A 241 -15.64 -5.85 -22.64
C HIS A 241 -14.48 -5.20 -21.86
N PRO A 242 -13.21 -5.29 -22.35
CA PRO A 242 -12.04 -4.68 -21.68
C PRO A 242 -12.17 -3.16 -21.43
N MET A 243 -12.93 -2.44 -22.27
CA MET A 243 -13.17 -1.00 -22.08
C MET A 243 -13.99 -0.68 -20.82
N LYS A 244 -14.82 -1.62 -20.32
CA LYS A 244 -15.53 -1.45 -19.05
C LYS A 244 -14.56 -1.47 -17.86
N LEU A 245 -13.55 -2.35 -17.92
CA LEU A 245 -12.47 -2.32 -16.92
C LEU A 245 -11.76 -0.95 -16.88
N LEU A 246 -11.44 -0.37 -18.05
CA LEU A 246 -10.80 0.95 -18.10
C LEU A 246 -11.74 2.06 -17.59
N GLN A 247 -13.05 1.93 -17.78
CA GLN A 247 -14.05 2.85 -17.22
C GLN A 247 -14.09 2.74 -15.69
N ASP A 248 -14.06 1.52 -15.14
CA ASP A 248 -14.04 1.29 -13.70
C ASP A 248 -12.78 1.87 -13.06
N LEU A 249 -11.59 1.59 -13.61
CA LEU A 249 -10.34 2.16 -13.13
C LEU A 249 -10.35 3.69 -13.16
N LYS A 250 -10.99 4.29 -14.18
CA LYS A 250 -11.18 5.75 -14.24
C LYS A 250 -12.15 6.23 -13.18
N GLY A 251 -13.28 5.54 -13.00
CA GLY A 251 -14.30 5.86 -12.00
C GLY A 251 -13.81 5.70 -10.56
N MET A 252 -12.89 4.77 -10.31
CA MET A 252 -12.19 4.60 -9.04
C MET A 252 -11.14 5.69 -8.77
N GLY A 253 -10.75 6.48 -9.78
CA GLY A 253 -9.63 7.42 -9.66
C GLY A 253 -8.24 6.78 -9.77
N GLU A 254 -8.17 5.50 -10.14
CA GLU A 254 -6.96 4.66 -10.19
C GLU A 254 -6.20 4.74 -11.53
N GLN A 255 -6.34 5.86 -12.25
CA GLN A 255 -5.58 6.12 -13.46
C GLN A 255 -4.10 6.38 -13.14
N ALA A 256 -3.20 5.87 -13.99
CA ALA A 256 -1.76 6.06 -13.82
C ALA A 256 -1.36 7.54 -13.62
N ALA A 257 -0.67 7.80 -12.52
CA ALA A 257 -0.22 9.13 -12.10
C ALA A 257 1.30 9.16 -11.91
N PHE A 258 2.08 8.68 -12.90
CA PHE A 258 3.53 8.71 -12.83
C PHE A 258 4.08 10.13 -12.76
N ALA A 259 5.12 10.31 -11.99
CA ALA A 259 5.93 11.52 -12.03
C ALA A 259 6.61 11.68 -13.42
N PRO A 260 6.78 12.89 -13.91
CA PRO A 260 7.58 13.14 -15.09
C PRO A 260 9.01 12.59 -14.90
N ARG A 261 9.56 11.97 -15.92
CA ARG A 261 10.98 11.57 -15.97
C ARG A 261 11.66 12.29 -17.10
N ASP A 262 12.85 12.78 -16.85
CA ASP A 262 13.65 13.48 -17.86
C ASP A 262 13.82 12.62 -19.12
N GLY A 263 13.54 13.22 -20.29
CA GLY A 263 13.65 12.56 -21.59
C GLY A 263 12.54 11.55 -21.91
N GLN A 264 11.55 11.33 -21.03
CA GLN A 264 10.41 10.47 -21.34
C GLN A 264 9.13 11.27 -21.52
N GLU A 265 8.79 11.59 -22.77
CA GLU A 265 7.48 12.12 -23.09
C GLU A 265 6.40 11.05 -22.87
N ARG A 266 5.32 11.45 -22.19
CA ARG A 266 4.13 10.60 -22.07
C ARG A 266 3.44 10.50 -23.43
N ARG A 267 3.57 9.37 -24.07
CA ARG A 267 2.80 9.09 -25.27
C ARG A 267 1.34 8.84 -24.89
N PRO A 268 0.36 9.57 -25.45
CA PRO A 268 -1.04 9.31 -25.18
C PRO A 268 -1.43 7.92 -25.68
N LEU A 269 -2.37 7.31 -24.99
CA LEU A 269 -2.92 6.02 -25.40
C LEU A 269 -3.85 6.23 -26.62
N SER A 270 -3.38 5.84 -27.81
CA SER A 270 -4.13 6.07 -29.05
C SER A 270 -5.33 5.14 -29.16
N ARG A 271 -6.34 5.53 -29.95
CA ARG A 271 -7.50 4.65 -30.25
C ARG A 271 -7.09 3.34 -30.91
N ARG A 272 -6.02 3.34 -31.73
CA ARG A 272 -5.48 2.14 -32.37
C ARG A 272 -4.91 1.16 -31.36
N ILE A 273 -4.13 1.66 -30.39
CA ILE A 273 -3.58 0.83 -29.32
C ILE A 273 -4.72 0.25 -28.47
N LEU A 274 -5.76 1.04 -28.14
CA LEU A 274 -6.91 0.56 -27.38
C LEU A 274 -7.69 -0.51 -28.11
N ALA A 275 -7.90 -0.35 -29.42
CA ALA A 275 -8.58 -1.35 -30.23
C ALA A 275 -7.78 -2.66 -30.28
N ARG A 276 -6.46 -2.59 -30.60
CA ARG A 276 -5.61 -3.78 -30.65
C ARG A 276 -5.48 -4.46 -29.29
N MET A 277 -5.31 -3.69 -28.23
CA MET A 277 -5.31 -4.20 -26.85
C MET A 277 -6.62 -4.96 -26.54
N SER A 278 -7.78 -4.43 -26.96
CA SER A 278 -9.06 -5.11 -26.72
C SER A 278 -9.19 -6.41 -27.48
N GLU A 279 -8.69 -6.49 -28.74
CA GLU A 279 -8.63 -7.72 -29.54
C GLU A 279 -7.78 -8.77 -28.81
N ILE A 280 -6.53 -8.44 -28.46
CA ILE A 280 -5.62 -9.33 -27.75
C ILE A 280 -6.22 -9.79 -26.41
N TYR A 281 -6.91 -8.90 -25.72
CA TYR A 281 -7.56 -9.22 -24.45
C TYR A 281 -8.65 -10.28 -24.64
N PHE A 282 -9.50 -10.13 -25.66
CA PHE A 282 -10.51 -11.14 -26.00
C PHE A 282 -9.89 -12.45 -26.47
N GLU A 283 -8.84 -12.40 -27.26
CA GLU A 283 -8.17 -13.61 -27.75
C GLU A 283 -7.60 -14.47 -26.61
N ARG A 284 -7.04 -13.83 -25.58
CA ARG A 284 -6.25 -14.53 -24.55
C ARG A 284 -6.94 -14.71 -23.21
N PHE A 285 -7.86 -13.83 -22.85
CA PHE A 285 -8.41 -13.75 -21.50
C PHE A 285 -9.94 -13.80 -21.45
N ARG A 286 -10.57 -14.24 -22.53
CA ARG A 286 -11.99 -14.52 -22.58
C ARG A 286 -12.27 -15.92 -22.03
N ASP A 287 -13.25 -15.98 -21.12
CA ASP A 287 -13.77 -17.23 -20.59
C ASP A 287 -14.87 -17.82 -21.49
N ASP A 288 -15.30 -19.05 -21.23
CA ASP A 288 -16.28 -19.79 -22.02
C ASP A 288 -17.63 -19.09 -22.15
N ASP A 289 -18.02 -18.25 -21.17
CA ASP A 289 -19.24 -17.45 -21.19
C ASP A 289 -19.12 -16.14 -21.98
N GLY A 290 -18.00 -15.92 -22.66
CA GLY A 290 -17.74 -14.75 -23.48
C GLY A 290 -17.22 -13.53 -22.74
N LYS A 291 -17.16 -13.53 -21.40
CA LYS A 291 -16.62 -12.43 -20.60
C LYS A 291 -15.10 -12.50 -20.51
N VAL A 292 -14.49 -11.34 -20.31
CA VAL A 292 -13.05 -11.24 -20.04
C VAL A 292 -12.81 -11.07 -18.54
N ARG A 293 -11.77 -11.70 -18.04
CA ARG A 293 -11.37 -11.60 -16.63
C ARG A 293 -10.34 -10.50 -16.42
N ALA A 294 -10.40 -9.86 -15.26
CA ALA A 294 -9.39 -8.97 -14.75
C ALA A 294 -9.04 -9.39 -13.32
N SER A 295 -7.78 -9.70 -13.07
CA SER A 295 -7.30 -10.19 -11.78
C SER A 295 -6.79 -9.03 -10.94
N PHE A 296 -7.23 -8.99 -9.69
CA PHE A 296 -6.72 -8.09 -8.66
C PHE A 296 -6.04 -8.94 -7.57
N GLU A 297 -4.79 -8.67 -7.33
CA GLU A 297 -4.05 -9.25 -6.22
C GLU A 297 -4.11 -8.26 -5.05
N ILE A 298 -4.73 -8.65 -3.95
CA ILE A 298 -4.89 -7.83 -2.77
C ILE A 298 -3.93 -8.33 -1.71
N ILE A 299 -3.00 -7.50 -1.30
CA ILE A 299 -2.08 -7.79 -0.21
C ILE A 299 -2.65 -7.17 1.06
N TRP A 300 -2.93 -8.00 2.04
CA TRP A 300 -3.31 -7.60 3.38
C TRP A 300 -2.10 -7.56 4.30
N LEU A 301 -2.07 -6.57 5.17
CA LEU A 301 -0.99 -6.27 6.09
C LEU A 301 -1.56 -6.09 7.49
N SER A 302 -0.96 -6.72 8.47
CA SER A 302 -1.22 -6.41 9.86
C SER A 302 0.08 -6.37 10.66
N GLY A 303 0.09 -5.58 11.72
CA GLY A 303 1.22 -5.48 12.63
C GLY A 303 0.85 -4.65 13.84
N TRP A 304 1.55 -4.83 14.91
CA TRP A 304 1.31 -4.15 16.17
C TRP A 304 2.41 -3.15 16.48
N ALA A 305 2.09 -2.01 17.05
CA ALA A 305 3.12 -1.15 17.63
C ALA A 305 3.76 -1.89 18.81
N PRO A 306 5.09 -1.90 18.91
CA PRO A 306 5.78 -2.62 19.98
C PRO A 306 5.33 -2.20 21.38
N ALA A 307 5.08 -3.18 22.25
CA ALA A 307 4.71 -2.97 23.65
C ALA A 307 5.41 -3.99 24.55
N ALA A 308 5.54 -3.63 25.84
CA ALA A 308 6.05 -4.56 26.84
C ALA A 308 5.09 -5.76 26.99
N GLY A 309 5.66 -6.97 27.06
CA GLY A 309 4.86 -8.20 27.23
C GLY A 309 4.35 -8.86 25.94
N GLN A 310 4.54 -8.23 24.76
CA GLN A 310 4.22 -8.90 23.50
C GLN A 310 5.09 -10.13 23.26
N PRO A 311 4.54 -11.20 22.63
CA PRO A 311 5.32 -12.36 22.24
C PRO A 311 6.49 -11.97 21.34
N THR A 312 7.67 -12.45 21.66
CA THR A 312 8.86 -12.27 20.82
C THR A 312 9.23 -13.59 20.15
N PRO A 313 9.67 -13.59 18.88
CA PRO A 313 10.15 -14.79 18.24
C PRO A 313 11.28 -15.43 19.05
N LEU A 314 11.20 -16.73 19.26
CA LEU A 314 12.28 -17.49 19.89
C LEU A 314 13.51 -17.50 18.97
N LYS A 315 14.70 -17.49 19.56
CA LYS A 315 15.94 -17.59 18.78
C LYS A 315 15.97 -18.91 18.01
N PRO A 316 16.45 -18.93 16.76
CA PRO A 316 16.63 -20.16 16.00
C PRO A 316 17.45 -21.19 16.85
N GLY A 317 16.98 -22.44 16.88
CA GLY A 317 17.59 -23.50 17.68
C GLY A 317 17.19 -23.56 19.16
N SER A 318 16.31 -22.69 19.64
CA SER A 318 15.81 -22.67 21.02
C SER A 318 14.65 -23.65 21.30
N GLY A 319 14.23 -24.42 20.31
CA GLY A 319 13.17 -25.42 20.44
C GLY A 319 13.52 -26.47 21.49
N LYS A 320 12.76 -26.52 22.59
CA LYS A 320 12.98 -27.47 23.69
C LYS A 320 12.21 -28.78 23.52
N PHE A 321 11.32 -28.87 22.56
CA PHE A 321 10.47 -30.02 22.31
C PHE A 321 10.61 -30.50 20.89
N SER A 322 10.77 -31.83 20.72
CA SER A 322 10.73 -32.46 19.40
C SER A 322 9.28 -32.55 18.91
N LEU A 323 9.02 -32.08 17.68
CA LEU A 323 7.72 -32.26 17.04
C LEU A 323 7.33 -33.74 16.94
N ALA A 324 8.32 -34.64 16.70
CA ALA A 324 8.12 -36.07 16.61
C ALA A 324 7.62 -36.66 17.95
N ASP A 325 8.12 -36.14 19.08
CA ASP A 325 7.67 -36.60 20.40
C ASP A 325 6.29 -36.05 20.76
N ALA A 326 5.97 -34.83 20.35
CA ALA A 326 4.65 -34.26 20.55
C ALA A 326 3.58 -35.02 19.74
N VAL A 327 3.86 -35.36 18.48
CA VAL A 327 2.95 -36.18 17.64
C VAL A 327 2.76 -37.59 18.20
N LYS A 328 3.83 -38.22 18.70
CA LYS A 328 3.73 -39.55 19.35
C LYS A 328 2.89 -39.52 20.62
N LYS A 329 2.89 -38.43 21.38
CA LYS A 329 2.04 -38.27 22.56
C LYS A 329 0.57 -38.03 22.21
N ALA A 330 0.29 -37.20 21.17
CA ALA A 330 -1.06 -36.95 20.71
C ALA A 330 -1.74 -38.18 20.07
N GLY A 331 -0.98 -39.11 19.48
CA GLY A 331 -1.50 -40.35 18.90
C GLY A 331 -1.73 -41.49 19.89
N LYS A 332 -1.55 -41.26 21.20
CA LYS A 332 -1.76 -42.26 22.26
C LYS A 332 -2.93 -41.95 23.21
N SER A 333 -3.73 -40.92 22.90
CA SER A 333 -4.98 -40.56 23.65
C SER A 333 -6.24 -40.88 22.86
#